data_40da99684ca756733ac64a4239f6319b
#
_entry.id   40da99684ca756733ac64a4239f6319b
#
_cell.length_a   1.000
_cell.length_b   1.000
_cell.length_c   1.000
_cell.angle_alpha   90.00
_cell.angle_beta   90.00
_cell.angle_gamma   90.00
#
_symmetry.space_group_name_H-M   'P 1'
#
loop_
_entity.id
_entity.type
_entity.pdbx_description
1 polymer ?
#
loop_
_entity_poly.entity_id
_entity_poly.type
_entity_poly.pdbx_seq_one_letter_code
_entity_poly.pdbx_strand_id
1 'polypeptide(L)'
;LIASENFASPAVMAAQGSVLTNKYAEGLPHRRYYGGCEHVDAIEELAIERAKQLFGAAWANVQPHSGAQANFAVFLALLKPGDTILGMDLSHGGHLTHGSPVNVSGKWFKAVHYGVDPETQQLNLETIRELALEHKPKLIVCGYSAYPRTIDFAGFRAIADEVGAYLLADMAHIAGLVAAGVHPNPVPHCHVVTTTTHKTLRGPRGGLILCNDADFAKQFDKAVFPGTQGGPLEPVSYTHLTLPTIRWV
;
A
#
# COMPACT_ATOMS: atom_id res chain seq x y z
N LEU A 1 -23.32 -6.76 -2.10
CA LEU A 1 -22.32 -5.89 -1.47
C LEU A 1 -20.92 -6.23 -1.98
N ILE A 2 -20.18 -5.23 -2.40
CA ILE A 2 -18.78 -5.36 -2.80
C ILE A 2 -17.92 -4.62 -1.77
N ALA A 3 -17.05 -5.33 -1.06
CA ALA A 3 -16.26 -4.79 0.03
C ALA A 3 -15.30 -3.64 -0.38
N SER A 4 -14.99 -3.57 -1.68
CA SER A 4 -14.13 -2.52 -2.23
C SER A 4 -14.88 -1.23 -2.57
N GLU A 5 -16.21 -1.22 -2.55
CA GLU A 5 -17.02 -0.05 -2.90
C GLU A 5 -17.28 0.84 -1.69
N ASN A 6 -17.26 2.16 -1.93
CA ASN A 6 -17.62 3.16 -0.94
C ASN A 6 -18.16 4.42 -1.63
N PHE A 7 -18.81 5.27 -0.86
CA PHE A 7 -19.35 6.54 -1.34
C PHE A 7 -18.39 7.68 -0.98
N ALA A 8 -17.75 8.27 -1.99
CA ALA A 8 -16.96 9.46 -1.81
C ALA A 8 -17.84 10.67 -1.43
N SER A 9 -17.34 11.55 -0.57
CA SER A 9 -18.07 12.76 -0.20
C SER A 9 -18.15 13.77 -1.36
N PRO A 10 -19.13 14.70 -1.37
CA PRO A 10 -19.16 15.78 -2.34
C PRO A 10 -17.85 16.59 -2.40
N ALA A 11 -17.17 16.79 -1.27
CA ALA A 11 -15.87 17.48 -1.22
C ALA A 11 -14.78 16.70 -1.97
N VAL A 12 -14.72 15.38 -1.80
CA VAL A 12 -13.79 14.51 -2.57
C VAL A 12 -14.09 14.61 -4.06
N MET A 13 -15.37 14.55 -4.45
CA MET A 13 -15.78 14.62 -5.85
C MET A 13 -15.44 15.99 -6.47
N ALA A 14 -15.68 17.09 -5.75
CA ALA A 14 -15.34 18.43 -6.19
C ALA A 14 -13.83 18.63 -6.37
N ALA A 15 -13.03 18.15 -5.42
CA ALA A 15 -11.58 18.22 -5.49
C ALA A 15 -11.03 17.38 -6.65
N GLN A 16 -11.58 16.19 -6.89
CA GLN A 16 -11.20 15.32 -8.01
C GLN A 16 -11.47 15.97 -9.37
N GLY A 17 -12.54 16.74 -9.49
CA GLY A 17 -12.91 17.48 -10.71
C GLY A 17 -12.29 18.89 -10.80
N SER A 18 -11.25 19.20 -10.04
CA SER A 18 -10.66 20.54 -9.98
C SER A 18 -9.72 20.84 -11.15
N VAL A 19 -9.35 22.13 -11.27
CA VAL A 19 -8.38 22.63 -12.28
C VAL A 19 -6.98 22.02 -12.13
N LEU A 20 -6.68 21.36 -11.03
CA LEU A 20 -5.41 20.69 -10.82
C LEU A 20 -5.12 19.59 -11.84
N THR A 21 -6.16 19.08 -12.51
CA THR A 21 -6.00 18.11 -13.60
C THR A 21 -5.18 18.67 -14.78
N ASN A 22 -5.07 19.99 -14.91
CA ASN A 22 -4.31 20.66 -15.98
C ASN A 22 -2.81 20.76 -15.66
N LYS A 23 -2.39 20.53 -14.40
CA LYS A 23 -1.00 20.74 -14.01
C LYS A 23 -0.17 19.47 -14.19
N TYR A 24 0.94 19.61 -14.90
CA TYR A 24 1.95 18.58 -15.04
C TYR A 24 3.07 18.79 -14.01
N ALA A 25 3.24 17.85 -13.07
CA ALA A 25 4.11 18.01 -11.90
C ALA A 25 5.00 16.78 -11.65
N GLU A 26 5.73 16.35 -12.69
CA GLU A 26 6.73 15.28 -12.54
C GLU A 26 7.79 15.63 -11.50
N GLY A 27 8.21 14.65 -10.74
CA GLY A 27 9.13 14.79 -9.61
C GLY A 27 8.41 14.76 -8.27
N LEU A 28 9.08 15.23 -7.23
CA LEU A 28 8.57 15.31 -5.86
C LEU A 28 8.47 16.78 -5.43
N PRO A 29 7.77 17.11 -4.34
CA PRO A 29 7.71 18.47 -3.83
C PRO A 29 9.09 19.10 -3.73
N HIS A 30 9.22 20.34 -4.21
CA HIS A 30 10.46 21.12 -4.32
C HIS A 30 11.56 20.52 -5.20
N ARG A 31 11.29 19.40 -5.87
CA ARG A 31 12.21 18.74 -6.81
C ARG A 31 11.47 18.35 -8.09
N ARG A 32 10.77 19.32 -8.68
CA ARG A 32 9.99 19.14 -9.91
C ARG A 32 10.84 19.36 -11.17
N TYR A 33 10.42 18.75 -12.24
CA TYR A 33 11.03 18.91 -13.54
C TYR A 33 10.47 20.13 -14.32
N TYR A 34 9.33 20.67 -13.85
CA TYR A 34 8.64 21.80 -14.49
C TYR A 34 8.41 22.94 -13.49
N GLY A 35 8.35 24.18 -14.02
CA GLY A 35 8.02 25.35 -13.22
C GLY A 35 6.52 25.46 -12.89
N GLY A 36 6.17 26.38 -11.98
CA GLY A 36 4.80 26.67 -11.60
C GLY A 36 4.16 25.57 -10.76
N CYS A 37 4.96 24.85 -9.95
CA CYS A 37 4.49 23.74 -9.11
C CYS A 37 4.27 24.12 -7.65
N GLU A 38 4.41 25.40 -7.27
CA GLU A 38 4.39 25.87 -5.88
C GLU A 38 3.10 25.51 -5.17
N HIS A 39 1.97 25.58 -5.86
CA HIS A 39 0.67 25.26 -5.30
C HIS A 39 0.47 23.73 -5.15
N VAL A 40 0.92 22.95 -6.15
CA VAL A 40 0.82 21.49 -6.07
C VAL A 40 1.82 20.93 -5.08
N ASP A 41 2.98 21.55 -4.88
CA ASP A 41 3.92 21.18 -3.82
C ASP A 41 3.26 21.30 -2.45
N ALA A 42 2.64 22.45 -2.16
CA ALA A 42 1.95 22.64 -0.88
C ALA A 42 0.79 21.63 -0.67
N ILE A 43 0.07 21.28 -1.73
CA ILE A 43 -1.01 20.30 -1.70
C ILE A 43 -0.46 18.91 -1.42
N GLU A 44 0.57 18.48 -2.14
CA GLU A 44 1.17 17.16 -1.98
C GLU A 44 1.83 17.00 -0.60
N GLU A 45 2.55 18.03 -0.12
CA GLU A 45 3.13 18.04 1.23
C GLU A 45 2.06 17.87 2.31
N LEU A 46 0.95 18.60 2.18
CA LEU A 46 -0.16 18.46 3.12
C LEU A 46 -0.77 17.06 3.08
N ALA A 47 -0.88 16.44 1.90
CA ALA A 47 -1.34 15.06 1.76
C ALA A 47 -0.37 14.07 2.43
N ILE A 48 0.94 14.23 2.21
CA ILE A 48 1.99 13.43 2.85
C ILE A 48 1.90 13.54 4.38
N GLU A 49 1.84 14.75 4.92
CA GLU A 49 1.78 14.97 6.37
C GLU A 49 0.50 14.37 6.98
N ARG A 50 -0.64 14.48 6.32
CA ARG A 50 -1.89 13.86 6.79
C ARG A 50 -1.83 12.33 6.75
N ALA A 51 -1.25 11.74 5.70
CA ALA A 51 -1.05 10.30 5.62
C ALA A 51 -0.13 9.80 6.75
N LYS A 52 0.97 10.50 7.02
CA LYS A 52 1.88 10.21 8.12
C LYS A 52 1.17 10.28 9.48
N GLN A 53 0.43 11.36 9.72
CA GLN A 53 -0.32 11.54 10.98
C GLN A 53 -1.41 10.47 11.17
N LEU A 54 -2.13 10.14 10.09
CA LEU A 54 -3.23 9.18 10.14
C LEU A 54 -2.78 7.78 10.52
N PHE A 55 -1.62 7.36 10.05
CA PHE A 55 -1.11 6.00 10.23
C PHE A 55 0.11 5.91 11.16
N GLY A 56 0.62 7.02 11.66
CA GLY A 56 1.81 7.03 12.51
C GLY A 56 3.10 6.65 11.76
N ALA A 57 3.18 6.97 10.47
CA ALA A 57 4.35 6.69 9.65
C ALA A 57 5.35 7.84 9.66
N ALA A 58 6.65 7.53 9.57
CA ALA A 58 7.70 8.55 9.44
C ALA A 58 7.75 9.14 8.03
N TRP A 59 7.37 8.35 7.02
CA TRP A 59 7.39 8.75 5.63
C TRP A 59 6.16 8.20 4.88
N ALA A 60 5.70 8.95 3.87
CA ALA A 60 4.62 8.57 2.98
C ALA A 60 4.90 9.06 1.55
N ASN A 61 4.52 8.26 0.56
CA ASN A 61 4.40 8.68 -0.84
C ASN A 61 2.94 8.57 -1.27
N VAL A 62 2.38 9.66 -1.78
CA VAL A 62 0.96 9.80 -2.12
C VAL A 62 0.71 9.77 -3.64
N GLN A 63 1.76 9.57 -4.43
CA GLN A 63 1.71 9.64 -5.89
C GLN A 63 1.23 8.37 -6.62
N PRO A 64 1.26 7.14 -6.06
CA PRO A 64 0.80 5.97 -6.79
C PRO A 64 -0.64 6.14 -7.31
N HIS A 65 -0.84 5.89 -8.61
CA HIS A 65 -2.15 6.04 -9.24
C HIS A 65 -3.17 5.00 -8.77
N SER A 66 -2.71 3.92 -8.14
CA SER A 66 -3.54 2.86 -7.58
C SER A 66 -2.78 2.03 -6.55
N GLY A 67 -3.49 1.21 -5.77
CA GLY A 67 -2.85 0.23 -4.87
C GLY A 67 -2.00 -0.79 -5.62
N ALA A 68 -2.41 -1.21 -6.82
CA ALA A 68 -1.62 -2.11 -7.65
C ALA A 68 -0.28 -1.47 -8.07
N GLN A 69 -0.26 -0.19 -8.41
CA GLN A 69 0.97 0.53 -8.73
C GLN A 69 1.82 0.79 -7.48
N ALA A 70 1.21 1.03 -6.32
CA ALA A 70 1.93 1.11 -5.05
C ALA A 70 2.67 -0.21 -4.75
N ASN A 71 1.99 -1.35 -4.86
CA ASN A 71 2.61 -2.67 -4.69
C ASN A 71 3.71 -2.90 -5.73
N PHE A 72 3.47 -2.53 -6.99
CA PHE A 72 4.46 -2.72 -8.05
C PHE A 72 5.70 -1.85 -7.84
N ALA A 73 5.56 -0.62 -7.37
CA ALA A 73 6.69 0.24 -7.01
C ALA A 73 7.51 -0.36 -5.86
N VAL A 74 6.86 -0.94 -4.85
CA VAL A 74 7.54 -1.67 -3.76
C VAL A 74 8.30 -2.88 -4.31
N PHE A 75 7.69 -3.66 -5.19
CA PHE A 75 8.37 -4.81 -5.81
C PHE A 75 9.58 -4.38 -6.64
N LEU A 76 9.45 -3.32 -7.44
CA LEU A 76 10.55 -2.78 -8.23
C LEU A 76 11.72 -2.31 -7.35
N ALA A 77 11.43 -1.73 -6.19
CA ALA A 77 12.44 -1.25 -5.26
C ALA A 77 13.20 -2.37 -4.54
N LEU A 78 12.49 -3.45 -4.16
CA LEU A 78 13.02 -4.47 -3.25
C LEU A 78 13.42 -5.79 -3.91
N LEU A 79 12.91 -6.06 -5.12
CA LEU A 79 13.00 -7.37 -5.76
C LEU A 79 13.63 -7.30 -7.15
N LYS A 80 14.10 -8.45 -7.60
CA LYS A 80 14.50 -8.69 -8.99
C LYS A 80 13.59 -9.74 -9.62
N PRO A 81 13.37 -9.71 -10.94
CA PRO A 81 12.67 -10.79 -11.63
C PRO A 81 13.25 -12.15 -11.26
N GLY A 82 12.39 -13.11 -10.92
CA GLY A 82 12.78 -14.45 -10.45
C GLY A 82 12.92 -14.60 -8.94
N ASP A 83 12.93 -13.51 -8.17
CA ASP A 83 12.90 -13.59 -6.69
C ASP A 83 11.62 -14.30 -6.23
N THR A 84 11.71 -15.00 -5.10
CA THR A 84 10.55 -15.66 -4.50
C THR A 84 9.75 -14.67 -3.65
N ILE A 85 8.44 -14.66 -3.83
CA ILE A 85 7.48 -13.93 -2.96
C ILE A 85 6.53 -14.93 -2.32
N LEU A 86 6.13 -14.67 -1.08
CA LEU A 86 5.16 -15.47 -0.32
C LEU A 86 3.94 -14.59 0.00
N GLY A 87 2.78 -14.93 -0.55
CA GLY A 87 1.53 -14.18 -0.38
C GLY A 87 0.33 -15.09 -0.18
N MET A 88 -0.82 -14.55 0.19
CA MET A 88 -2.05 -15.33 0.30
C MET A 88 -2.58 -15.71 -1.08
N ASP A 89 -3.04 -16.95 -1.23
CA ASP A 89 -3.72 -17.42 -2.42
C ASP A 89 -4.97 -16.58 -2.72
N LEU A 90 -5.20 -16.30 -4.00
CA LEU A 90 -6.35 -15.50 -4.44
C LEU A 90 -7.69 -16.14 -4.02
N SER A 91 -7.76 -17.48 -4.08
CA SER A 91 -8.96 -18.24 -3.70
C SER A 91 -9.26 -18.20 -2.20
N HIS A 92 -8.25 -17.88 -1.37
CA HIS A 92 -8.37 -17.73 0.09
C HIS A 92 -8.54 -16.29 0.55
N GLY A 93 -8.62 -15.34 -0.38
CA GLY A 93 -8.83 -13.93 -0.07
C GLY A 93 -7.65 -13.01 -0.34
N GLY A 94 -6.59 -13.49 -0.99
CA GLY A 94 -5.47 -12.67 -1.45
C GLY A 94 -5.90 -11.64 -2.51
N HIS A 95 -4.93 -10.88 -3.00
CA HIS A 95 -5.13 -9.93 -4.09
C HIS A 95 -4.35 -10.37 -5.32
N LEU A 96 -4.80 -9.95 -6.52
CA LEU A 96 -4.11 -10.26 -7.78
C LEU A 96 -2.62 -9.91 -7.74
N THR A 97 -2.25 -8.78 -7.11
CA THR A 97 -0.86 -8.33 -6.99
C THR A 97 -0.03 -9.11 -5.96
N HIS A 98 -0.61 -10.10 -5.29
CA HIS A 98 0.12 -10.94 -4.33
C HIS A 98 0.63 -12.26 -4.94
N GLY A 99 0.94 -12.25 -6.24
CA GLY A 99 1.53 -13.39 -6.92
C GLY A 99 0.59 -14.17 -7.84
N SER A 100 -0.60 -13.66 -8.15
CA SER A 100 -1.51 -14.33 -9.08
C SER A 100 -0.85 -14.50 -10.46
N PRO A 101 -0.94 -15.71 -11.10
CA PRO A 101 -0.30 -16.00 -12.38
C PRO A 101 -0.69 -15.07 -13.53
N VAL A 102 -1.86 -14.46 -13.45
CA VAL A 102 -2.34 -13.52 -14.48
C VAL A 102 -1.82 -12.10 -14.27
N ASN A 103 -1.27 -11.80 -13.10
CA ASN A 103 -0.71 -10.50 -12.73
C ASN A 103 0.80 -10.45 -12.96
N VAL A 104 1.35 -9.24 -13.11
CA VAL A 104 2.80 -9.01 -13.22
C VAL A 104 3.56 -9.67 -12.06
N SER A 105 3.02 -9.64 -10.84
CA SER A 105 3.65 -10.25 -9.67
C SER A 105 3.85 -11.75 -9.82
N GLY A 106 2.89 -12.48 -10.40
CA GLY A 106 3.02 -13.91 -10.66
C GLY A 106 3.80 -14.25 -11.95
N LYS A 107 3.98 -13.25 -12.85
CA LYS A 107 4.76 -13.42 -14.09
C LYS A 107 6.25 -13.15 -13.91
N TRP A 108 6.60 -12.21 -13.04
CA TRP A 108 7.97 -11.78 -12.83
C TRP A 108 8.65 -12.47 -11.65
N PHE A 109 7.87 -12.90 -10.66
CA PHE A 109 8.37 -13.50 -9.43
C PHE A 109 7.95 -14.97 -9.32
N LYS A 110 8.73 -15.74 -8.59
CA LYS A 110 8.33 -17.08 -8.17
C LYS A 110 7.37 -16.94 -6.99
N ALA A 111 6.07 -16.98 -7.30
CA ALA A 111 5.04 -16.85 -6.29
C ALA A 111 4.79 -18.17 -5.56
N VAL A 112 4.87 -18.14 -4.24
CA VAL A 112 4.45 -19.19 -3.31
C VAL A 112 3.24 -18.66 -2.55
N HIS A 113 2.26 -19.53 -2.32
CA HIS A 113 1.02 -19.09 -1.69
C HIS A 113 0.75 -19.84 -0.39
N TYR A 114 0.31 -19.09 0.62
CA TYR A 114 -0.32 -19.64 1.82
C TYR A 114 -1.82 -19.42 1.77
N GLY A 115 -2.56 -20.19 2.56
CA GLY A 115 -4.01 -20.07 2.69
C GLY A 115 -4.45 -19.98 4.14
N VAL A 116 -5.75 -20.02 4.33
CA VAL A 116 -6.36 -20.24 5.64
C VAL A 116 -6.44 -21.73 5.94
N ASP A 117 -6.39 -22.08 7.19
CA ASP A 117 -6.64 -23.44 7.67
C ASP A 117 -8.07 -23.86 7.29
N PRO A 118 -8.28 -25.04 6.70
CA PRO A 118 -9.58 -25.42 6.15
C PRO A 118 -10.65 -25.68 7.24
N GLU A 119 -10.25 -26.01 8.47
CA GLU A 119 -11.19 -26.30 9.56
C GLU A 119 -11.57 -25.01 10.29
N THR A 120 -10.59 -24.19 10.64
CA THR A 120 -10.79 -22.97 11.44
C THR A 120 -11.07 -21.74 10.60
N GLN A 121 -10.73 -21.78 9.31
CA GLN A 121 -10.75 -20.64 8.38
C GLN A 121 -9.93 -19.45 8.87
N GLN A 122 -8.88 -19.71 9.64
CA GLN A 122 -7.95 -18.72 10.15
C GLN A 122 -6.55 -18.91 9.55
N LEU A 123 -5.76 -17.84 9.60
CA LEU A 123 -4.35 -17.93 9.29
C LEU A 123 -3.63 -18.74 10.37
N ASN A 124 -2.81 -19.68 9.95
CA ASN A 124 -1.91 -20.40 10.82
C ASN A 124 -0.48 -19.91 10.59
N LEU A 125 0.06 -19.15 11.53
CA LEU A 125 1.41 -18.58 11.41
C LEU A 125 2.49 -19.66 11.37
N GLU A 126 2.30 -20.83 11.99
CA GLU A 126 3.28 -21.91 11.90
C GLU A 126 3.36 -22.47 10.48
N THR A 127 2.22 -22.73 9.84
CA THR A 127 2.19 -23.15 8.43
C THR A 127 2.85 -22.11 7.51
N ILE A 128 2.61 -20.81 7.78
CA ILE A 128 3.24 -19.72 7.01
C ILE A 128 4.75 -19.71 7.25
N ARG A 129 5.19 -19.94 8.49
CA ARG A 129 6.61 -20.04 8.86
C ARG A 129 7.29 -21.21 8.16
N GLU A 130 6.67 -22.39 8.15
CA GLU A 130 7.18 -23.58 7.45
C GLU A 130 7.39 -23.28 5.95
N LEU A 131 6.40 -22.68 5.29
CA LEU A 131 6.52 -22.27 3.88
C LEU A 131 7.64 -21.23 3.68
N ALA A 132 7.79 -20.28 4.59
CA ALA A 132 8.85 -19.29 4.53
C ALA A 132 10.24 -19.93 4.69
N LEU A 133 10.40 -20.89 5.59
CA LEU A 133 11.66 -21.62 5.80
C LEU A 133 12.02 -22.50 4.59
N GLU A 134 11.03 -23.17 4.00
CA GLU A 134 11.21 -24.03 2.83
C GLU A 134 11.60 -23.23 1.58
N HIS A 135 10.84 -22.16 1.30
CA HIS A 135 10.97 -21.45 0.04
C HIS A 135 11.86 -20.20 0.10
N LYS A 136 12.24 -19.74 1.29
CA LYS A 136 13.11 -18.58 1.55
C LYS A 136 12.74 -17.37 0.70
N PRO A 137 11.51 -16.86 0.83
CA PRO A 137 11.05 -15.74 0.04
C PRO A 137 11.91 -14.49 0.31
N LYS A 138 12.06 -13.65 -0.70
CA LYS A 138 12.67 -12.34 -0.54
C LYS A 138 11.70 -11.33 0.05
N LEU A 139 10.39 -11.55 -0.17
CA LEU A 139 9.31 -10.71 0.34
C LEU A 139 8.15 -11.59 0.80
N ILE A 140 7.61 -11.27 1.98
CA ILE A 140 6.34 -11.79 2.47
C ILE A 140 5.30 -10.67 2.36
N VAL A 141 4.13 -10.99 1.80
CA VAL A 141 3.00 -10.07 1.67
C VAL A 141 1.89 -10.52 2.62
N CYS A 142 1.48 -9.64 3.52
CA CYS A 142 0.29 -9.80 4.36
C CYS A 142 -0.73 -8.69 4.06
N GLY A 143 -1.94 -8.84 4.58
CA GLY A 143 -3.06 -7.98 4.19
C GLY A 143 -3.81 -8.56 2.98
N TYR A 144 -5.13 -8.39 2.96
CA TYR A 144 -6.00 -9.24 2.14
C TYR A 144 -7.20 -8.49 1.61
N SER A 145 -7.79 -9.05 0.53
CA SER A 145 -9.03 -8.53 -0.04
C SER A 145 -10.26 -9.05 0.69
N ALA A 146 -10.20 -10.27 1.24
CA ALA A 146 -11.40 -10.96 1.75
C ALA A 146 -11.13 -11.79 3.03
N TYR A 147 -10.26 -11.34 3.91
CA TYR A 147 -10.01 -11.97 5.21
C TYR A 147 -10.61 -11.12 6.33
N PRO A 148 -11.69 -11.58 7.01
CA PRO A 148 -12.46 -10.76 7.94
C PRO A 148 -11.96 -10.83 9.40
N ARG A 149 -10.76 -11.34 9.63
CA ARG A 149 -10.18 -11.51 10.96
C ARG A 149 -9.04 -10.52 11.19
N THR A 150 -8.68 -10.33 12.45
CA THR A 150 -7.50 -9.57 12.84
C THR A 150 -6.22 -10.21 12.31
N ILE A 151 -5.31 -9.39 11.81
CA ILE A 151 -4.00 -9.83 11.28
C ILE A 151 -2.94 -9.59 12.35
N ASP A 152 -2.17 -10.61 12.66
CA ASP A 152 -1.00 -10.52 13.56
C ASP A 152 0.24 -10.06 12.77
N PHE A 153 0.39 -8.76 12.60
CA PHE A 153 1.55 -8.19 11.90
C PHE A 153 2.87 -8.44 12.63
N ALA A 154 2.86 -8.54 13.97
CA ALA A 154 4.06 -8.84 14.75
C ALA A 154 4.53 -10.28 14.51
N GLY A 155 3.60 -11.23 14.44
CA GLY A 155 3.90 -12.63 14.10
C GLY A 155 4.45 -12.76 12.67
N PHE A 156 3.86 -12.07 11.69
CA PHE A 156 4.42 -12.00 10.34
C PHE A 156 5.82 -11.38 10.29
N ARG A 157 6.06 -10.34 11.11
CA ARG A 157 7.40 -9.73 11.20
C ARG A 157 8.43 -10.70 11.75
N ALA A 158 8.12 -11.46 12.79
CA ALA A 158 9.01 -12.46 13.36
C ALA A 158 9.39 -13.52 12.31
N ILE A 159 8.43 -14.00 11.52
CA ILE A 159 8.69 -14.94 10.41
C ILE A 159 9.60 -14.30 9.35
N ALA A 160 9.32 -13.06 8.95
CA ALA A 160 10.11 -12.35 7.96
C ALA A 160 11.57 -12.17 8.41
N ASP A 161 11.78 -11.78 9.67
CA ASP A 161 13.11 -11.62 10.26
C ASP A 161 13.86 -12.96 10.33
N GLU A 162 13.18 -14.06 10.67
CA GLU A 162 13.78 -15.40 10.75
C GLU A 162 14.36 -15.87 9.41
N VAL A 163 13.70 -15.55 8.30
CA VAL A 163 14.13 -15.97 6.96
C VAL A 163 14.89 -14.88 6.20
N GLY A 164 15.06 -13.69 6.77
CA GLY A 164 15.70 -12.56 6.12
C GLY A 164 14.90 -11.96 4.97
N ALA A 165 13.56 -12.03 5.04
CA ALA A 165 12.65 -11.48 4.07
C ALA A 165 12.21 -10.05 4.42
N TYR A 166 11.84 -9.26 3.41
CA TYR A 166 11.06 -8.05 3.64
C TYR A 166 9.60 -8.42 3.97
N LEU A 167 8.93 -7.57 4.75
CA LEU A 167 7.50 -7.68 5.03
C LEU A 167 6.76 -6.48 4.46
N LEU A 168 5.84 -6.74 3.53
CA LEU A 168 4.89 -5.78 2.98
C LEU A 168 3.50 -6.07 3.55
N ALA A 169 2.85 -5.07 4.12
CA ALA A 169 1.42 -5.13 4.42
C ALA A 169 0.60 -4.33 3.41
N ASP A 170 -0.25 -5.00 2.65
CA ASP A 170 -1.28 -4.35 1.84
C ASP A 170 -2.56 -4.21 2.67
N MET A 171 -2.76 -3.03 3.26
CA MET A 171 -3.91 -2.77 4.13
C MET A 171 -5.11 -2.15 3.40
N ALA A 172 -5.17 -2.24 2.08
CA ALA A 172 -6.15 -1.53 1.26
C ALA A 172 -7.61 -1.75 1.72
N HIS A 173 -7.97 -2.96 2.14
CA HIS A 173 -9.33 -3.27 2.60
C HIS A 173 -9.60 -2.87 4.05
N ILE A 174 -8.59 -2.76 4.87
CA ILE A 174 -8.71 -2.48 6.31
C ILE A 174 -8.19 -1.09 6.70
N ALA A 175 -7.71 -0.29 5.76
CA ALA A 175 -7.06 1.00 6.05
C ALA A 175 -7.96 1.95 6.86
N GLY A 176 -9.26 1.97 6.59
CA GLY A 176 -10.23 2.74 7.37
C GLY A 176 -10.37 2.23 8.81
N LEU A 177 -10.32 0.92 9.01
CA LEU A 177 -10.37 0.30 10.34
C LEU A 177 -9.07 0.56 11.12
N VAL A 178 -7.92 0.51 10.45
CA VAL A 178 -6.62 0.87 11.03
C VAL A 178 -6.62 2.34 11.44
N ALA A 179 -7.05 3.21 10.54
CA ALA A 179 -7.17 4.64 10.81
C ALA A 179 -8.12 4.95 11.99
N ALA A 180 -9.19 4.17 12.15
CA ALA A 180 -10.12 4.30 13.27
C ALA A 180 -9.64 3.63 14.58
N GLY A 181 -8.49 2.95 14.56
CA GLY A 181 -7.95 2.25 15.73
C GLY A 181 -8.69 0.97 16.12
N VAL A 182 -9.55 0.44 15.25
CA VAL A 182 -10.33 -0.80 15.50
C VAL A 182 -9.69 -2.05 14.89
N HIS A 183 -8.61 -1.87 14.12
CA HIS A 183 -7.73 -2.95 13.66
C HIS A 183 -6.26 -2.57 13.96
N PRO A 184 -5.39 -3.54 14.31
CA PRO A 184 -3.98 -3.27 14.52
C PRO A 184 -3.34 -2.55 13.34
N ASN A 185 -2.44 -1.62 13.66
CA ASN A 185 -1.70 -0.84 12.66
C ASN A 185 -0.46 -1.63 12.20
N PRO A 186 -0.30 -1.89 10.88
CA PRO A 186 0.88 -2.59 10.35
C PRO A 186 2.16 -1.75 10.36
N VAL A 187 2.07 -0.41 10.36
CA VAL A 187 3.23 0.48 10.19
C VAL A 187 4.37 0.24 11.19
N PRO A 188 4.12 -0.02 12.49
CA PRO A 188 5.20 -0.32 13.43
C PRO A 188 5.90 -1.66 13.20
N HIS A 189 5.29 -2.58 12.49
CA HIS A 189 5.76 -3.96 12.34
C HIS A 189 6.35 -4.26 10.97
N CYS A 190 5.83 -3.63 9.92
CA CYS A 190 6.19 -3.94 8.53
C CYS A 190 7.32 -3.04 8.02
N HIS A 191 8.13 -3.55 7.10
CA HIS A 191 9.14 -2.76 6.41
C HIS A 191 8.50 -1.70 5.52
N VAL A 192 7.37 -2.05 4.91
CA VAL A 192 6.57 -1.16 4.07
C VAL A 192 5.10 -1.52 4.17
N VAL A 193 4.26 -0.51 4.07
CA VAL A 193 2.80 -0.65 4.06
C VAL A 193 2.26 0.04 2.82
N THR A 194 1.37 -0.62 2.10
CA THR A 194 0.64 -0.04 0.97
C THR A 194 -0.85 0.00 1.25
N THR A 195 -1.54 0.93 0.62
CA THR A 195 -3.00 0.98 0.66
C THR A 195 -3.57 1.67 -0.57
N THR A 196 -4.85 1.48 -0.81
CA THR A 196 -5.66 2.35 -1.65
C THR A 196 -6.32 3.42 -0.82
N THR A 197 -6.73 4.50 -1.46
CA THR A 197 -7.47 5.60 -0.80
C THR A 197 -8.98 5.54 -1.01
N HIS A 198 -9.46 4.77 -1.97
CA HIS A 198 -10.85 4.75 -2.44
C HIS A 198 -11.73 3.61 -1.89
N LYS A 199 -11.23 2.80 -0.96
CA LYS A 199 -12.00 1.72 -0.31
C LYS A 199 -12.53 2.20 1.05
N THR A 200 -12.13 1.60 2.15
CA THR A 200 -12.59 1.98 3.50
C THR A 200 -12.16 3.41 3.91
N LEU A 201 -11.14 3.98 3.28
CA LEU A 201 -10.75 5.38 3.49
C LEU A 201 -11.68 6.40 2.84
N ARG A 202 -12.60 5.99 1.95
CA ARG A 202 -13.58 6.86 1.27
C ARG A 202 -12.99 8.04 0.48
N GLY A 203 -11.73 7.92 0.09
CA GLY A 203 -11.02 8.95 -0.68
C GLY A 203 -11.15 8.78 -2.21
N PRO A 204 -10.33 9.48 -2.97
CA PRO A 204 -10.24 9.35 -4.42
C PRO A 204 -9.59 8.02 -4.82
N ARG A 205 -9.66 7.67 -6.10
CA ARG A 205 -8.91 6.52 -6.61
C ARG A 205 -7.43 6.84 -6.69
N GLY A 206 -6.66 6.21 -5.82
CA GLY A 206 -5.21 6.36 -5.71
C GLY A 206 -4.62 5.32 -4.78
N GLY A 207 -3.32 5.40 -4.54
CA GLY A 207 -2.58 4.56 -3.63
C GLY A 207 -1.63 5.35 -2.74
N LEU A 208 -1.21 4.74 -1.63
CA LEU A 208 -0.21 5.26 -0.71
C LEU A 208 0.85 4.20 -0.46
N ILE A 209 2.08 4.65 -0.21
CA ILE A 209 3.16 3.84 0.34
C ILE A 209 3.63 4.50 1.63
N LEU A 210 3.79 3.73 2.70
CA LEU A 210 4.17 4.20 4.02
C LEU A 210 5.35 3.37 4.54
N CYS A 211 6.31 4.00 5.19
CA CYS A 211 7.37 3.30 5.92
C CYS A 211 7.96 4.16 7.03
N ASN A 212 8.82 3.55 7.86
CA ASN A 212 9.53 4.24 8.94
C ASN A 212 11.03 4.36 8.68
N ASP A 213 11.55 3.69 7.65
CA ASP A 213 12.97 3.68 7.30
C ASP A 213 13.28 4.68 6.19
N ALA A 214 14.25 5.56 6.43
CA ALA A 214 14.61 6.63 5.50
C ALA A 214 15.32 6.14 4.23
N ASP A 215 15.99 5.00 4.28
CA ASP A 215 16.67 4.45 3.11
C ASP A 215 15.68 3.72 2.20
N PHE A 216 14.68 3.04 2.76
CA PHE A 216 13.55 2.54 2.00
C PHE A 216 12.74 3.67 1.37
N ALA A 217 12.49 4.74 2.10
CA ALA A 217 11.78 5.92 1.59
C ALA A 217 12.35 6.42 0.27
N LYS A 218 13.68 6.61 0.19
CA LYS A 218 14.38 7.04 -1.03
C LYS A 218 14.26 6.04 -2.18
N GLN A 219 14.24 4.74 -1.86
CA GLN A 219 14.10 3.70 -2.87
C GLN A 219 12.66 3.69 -3.43
N PHE A 220 11.66 3.82 -2.56
CA PHE A 220 10.26 3.87 -2.98
C PHE A 220 9.93 5.12 -3.78
N ASP A 221 10.46 6.29 -3.41
CA ASP A 221 10.32 7.52 -4.22
C ASP A 221 10.81 7.30 -5.65
N LYS A 222 12.02 6.74 -5.82
CA LYS A 222 12.59 6.44 -7.13
C LYS A 222 11.80 5.38 -7.89
N ALA A 223 11.25 4.40 -7.18
CA ALA A 223 10.45 3.34 -7.79
C ALA A 223 9.08 3.86 -8.24
N VAL A 224 8.48 4.80 -7.52
CA VAL A 224 7.26 5.48 -7.95
C VAL A 224 7.57 6.38 -9.14
N PHE A 225 8.44 7.37 -8.96
CA PHE A 225 8.84 8.26 -10.05
C PHE A 225 10.38 8.33 -10.13
N PRO A 226 10.96 8.06 -11.32
CA PRO A 226 10.33 7.74 -12.60
C PRO A 226 10.12 6.23 -12.85
N GLY A 227 10.23 5.37 -11.82
CA GLY A 227 10.31 3.92 -11.99
C GLY A 227 9.06 3.27 -12.58
N THR A 228 7.88 3.61 -12.08
CA THR A 228 6.62 2.97 -12.49
C THR A 228 5.59 3.91 -13.09
N GLN A 229 5.77 5.22 -12.95
CA GLN A 229 4.86 6.23 -13.49
C GLN A 229 5.57 7.55 -13.78
N GLY A 230 4.93 8.43 -14.56
CA GLY A 230 5.31 9.82 -14.78
C GLY A 230 4.67 10.74 -13.75
N GLY A 231 4.05 11.85 -14.21
CA GLY A 231 3.41 12.81 -13.32
C GLY A 231 2.31 12.22 -12.44
N PRO A 232 2.18 12.68 -11.22
CA PRO A 232 1.09 12.29 -10.34
C PRO A 232 -0.25 12.85 -10.82
N LEU A 233 -1.34 12.29 -10.32
CA LEU A 233 -2.68 12.81 -10.51
C LEU A 233 -2.95 13.87 -9.43
N GLU A 234 -2.66 15.12 -9.72
CA GLU A 234 -2.75 16.20 -8.73
C GLU A 234 -4.14 16.40 -8.09
N PRO A 235 -5.27 16.20 -8.81
CA PRO A 235 -6.58 16.15 -8.14
C PRO A 235 -6.68 15.04 -7.09
N VAL A 236 -5.97 13.93 -7.25
CA VAL A 236 -5.91 12.84 -6.27
C VAL A 236 -5.12 13.26 -5.05
N SER A 237 -3.94 13.86 -5.21
CA SER A 237 -3.16 14.44 -4.11
C SER A 237 -3.99 15.46 -3.33
N TYR A 238 -4.72 16.33 -4.01
CA TYR A 238 -5.62 17.29 -3.39
C TYR A 238 -6.76 16.63 -2.60
N THR A 239 -7.33 15.55 -3.10
CA THR A 239 -8.41 14.83 -2.41
C THR A 239 -7.94 13.97 -1.25
N HIS A 240 -6.66 13.60 -1.19
CA HIS A 240 -6.08 12.99 0.02
C HIS A 240 -6.17 13.93 1.24
N LEU A 241 -6.29 15.23 1.03
CA LEU A 241 -6.54 16.21 2.10
C LEU A 241 -7.88 16.02 2.79
N THR A 242 -8.83 15.38 2.13
CA THR A 242 -10.18 15.11 2.65
C THR A 242 -10.31 13.69 3.23
N LEU A 243 -9.21 12.93 3.30
CA LEU A 243 -9.20 11.68 4.07
C LEU A 243 -9.70 11.99 5.48
N PRO A 244 -10.57 11.15 6.07
CA PRO A 244 -11.21 11.47 7.31
C PRO A 244 -10.16 11.81 8.37
N THR A 245 -10.09 13.06 8.74
CA THR A 245 -9.49 13.45 10.01
C THR A 245 -10.38 12.83 11.07
N ILE A 246 -9.92 11.72 11.64
CA ILE A 246 -10.67 10.97 12.64
C ILE A 246 -10.80 11.83 13.90
N ARG A 247 -11.83 12.64 13.93
CA ARG A 247 -12.32 13.30 15.14
C ARG A 247 -13.85 13.25 15.26
N TRP A 248 -14.54 12.46 14.43
CA TRP A 248 -16.01 12.36 14.53
C TRP A 248 -16.46 10.94 14.16
N VAL A 249 -16.33 10.03 15.08
CA VAL A 249 -17.24 8.92 15.31
C VAL A 249 -17.60 8.95 16.79
#